data_5197d63ff20ccd95e782565ee89fd19d
#
_entry.id   5197d63ff20ccd95e782565ee89fd19d
#
_cell.length_a   1.000
_cell.length_b   1.000
_cell.length_c   1.000
_cell.angle_alpha   90.00
_cell.angle_beta   90.00
_cell.angle_gamma   90.00
#
_symmetry.space_group_name_H-M   'P 1'
#
loop_
_entity.id
_entity.type
_entity.pdbx_description
1 polymer ?
#
loop_
_entity_poly.entity_id
_entity_poly.type
_entity_poly.pdbx_seq_one_letter_code
_entity_poly.pdbx_strand_id
1 'polypeptide(L)'
;MKFLSIAIKDLKELLRDRRGLFFILLFPLFFMLIFGFAFGGMGQGTTPYKLAIVNYDQPETIPGINQSTNFGDNLTQELQNAKYPNSDIYLFNVTKMSESDADQAIKNRDIDAELIIPANFSQSVVALINNTIQTTTNPLSTASANTSSSVTSTLIIRGDSGFINFGASQGILSNILSHYQEQVVTQTQNGIRGTPGAQPVQFISADVEGIEGTKNFTTFDYMAPGIVVFAILMLAINVAAILTREVESGTLRRLRISKMTSFDFLFGGLLPWSLVVVAQVLILFAVAIVIGFHWQGSVNSIVLAIIMGVIGGIASIALGMIIASFAKNPPQASQLGTLIAVPASFLAGAFIPLPQVVVGSFMGQQIEIYDVLPWYHVSSALRDVLTFGSSWNAISYDLITSVMLTAIIFVIGLVLFSRNRLKAES
;
A
#
# COMPACT_ATOMS: atom_id res chain seq x y z
N MET A 1 40.94 -10.13 -14.70
CA MET A 1 39.51 -10.12 -15.08
C MET A 1 39.14 -8.71 -15.51
N LYS A 2 38.79 -8.50 -16.80
CA LYS A 2 38.61 -7.16 -17.39
C LYS A 2 37.39 -6.41 -16.80
N PHE A 3 36.33 -7.11 -16.49
CA PHE A 3 35.14 -6.52 -15.87
C PHE A 3 35.42 -5.91 -14.48
N LEU A 4 36.31 -6.51 -13.68
CA LEU A 4 36.67 -6.00 -12.36
C LEU A 4 37.37 -4.64 -12.43
N SER A 5 38.22 -4.43 -13.47
CA SER A 5 38.87 -3.13 -13.69
C SER A 5 37.87 -2.03 -14.04
N ILE A 6 36.80 -2.36 -14.77
CA ILE A 6 35.67 -1.44 -15.04
C ILE A 6 34.93 -1.16 -13.76
N ALA A 7 34.55 -2.19 -13.03
CA ALA A 7 33.80 -2.04 -11.77
C ALA A 7 34.54 -1.11 -10.78
N ILE A 8 35.87 -1.28 -10.65
CA ILE A 8 36.70 -0.42 -9.79
C ILE A 8 36.79 1.02 -10.33
N LYS A 9 36.89 1.19 -11.66
CA LYS A 9 36.89 2.52 -12.30
C LYS A 9 35.55 3.22 -12.02
N ASP A 10 34.45 2.57 -12.33
CA ASP A 10 33.09 3.12 -12.20
C ASP A 10 32.77 3.41 -10.74
N LEU A 11 33.17 2.53 -9.82
CA LEU A 11 33.01 2.78 -8.37
C LEU A 11 33.79 4.02 -7.92
N LYS A 12 35.01 4.19 -8.39
CA LYS A 12 35.83 5.39 -8.08
C LYS A 12 35.22 6.65 -8.67
N GLU A 13 34.65 6.58 -9.86
CA GLU A 13 33.98 7.69 -10.52
C GLU A 13 32.71 8.10 -9.77
N LEU A 14 31.87 7.14 -9.39
CA LEU A 14 30.71 7.36 -8.54
C LEU A 14 31.08 8.00 -7.19
N LEU A 15 32.08 7.48 -6.48
CA LEU A 15 32.52 8.02 -5.20
C LEU A 15 33.16 9.42 -5.32
N ARG A 16 33.72 9.79 -6.48
CA ARG A 16 34.22 11.13 -6.76
C ARG A 16 33.14 12.13 -7.12
N ASP A 17 32.08 11.69 -7.75
CA ASP A 17 30.91 12.54 -8.04
C ASP A 17 30.02 12.70 -6.81
N ARG A 18 30.52 13.43 -5.82
CA ARG A 18 29.83 13.68 -4.55
C ARG A 18 28.46 14.34 -4.75
N ARG A 19 28.29 15.17 -5.81
CA ARG A 19 27.01 15.83 -6.11
C ARG A 19 26.01 14.84 -6.68
N GLY A 20 26.41 14.03 -7.65
CA GLY A 20 25.56 12.98 -8.21
C GLY A 20 25.15 11.95 -7.15
N LEU A 21 26.10 11.47 -6.35
CA LEU A 21 25.82 10.52 -5.27
C LEU A 21 24.88 11.10 -4.21
N PHE A 22 25.07 12.37 -3.85
CA PHE A 22 24.19 13.07 -2.92
C PHE A 22 22.76 13.13 -3.45
N PHE A 23 22.56 13.50 -4.72
CA PHE A 23 21.22 13.54 -5.33
C PHE A 23 20.59 12.14 -5.43
N ILE A 24 21.36 11.12 -5.79
CA ILE A 24 20.87 9.74 -5.89
C ILE A 24 20.34 9.23 -4.54
N LEU A 25 20.98 9.61 -3.43
CA LEU A 25 20.59 9.19 -2.09
C LEU A 25 19.57 10.12 -1.44
N LEU A 26 19.72 11.44 -1.60
CA LEU A 26 18.88 12.43 -0.94
C LEU A 26 17.51 12.61 -1.58
N PHE A 27 17.41 12.50 -2.91
CA PHE A 27 16.15 12.73 -3.62
C PHE A 27 15.04 11.75 -3.20
N PRO A 28 15.28 10.42 -3.12
CA PRO A 28 14.30 9.48 -2.57
C PRO A 28 13.97 9.72 -1.11
N LEU A 29 14.96 10.14 -0.32
CA LEU A 29 14.77 10.49 1.09
C LEU A 29 13.84 11.69 1.26
N PHE A 30 13.97 12.71 0.40
CA PHE A 30 13.07 13.85 0.37
C PHE A 30 11.63 13.43 0.04
N PHE A 31 11.46 12.51 -0.92
CA PHE A 31 10.15 11.92 -1.20
C PHE A 31 9.59 11.16 -0.01
N MET A 32 10.42 10.36 0.66
CA MET A 32 9.99 9.63 1.86
C MET A 32 9.50 10.58 2.96
N LEU A 33 10.16 11.72 3.16
CA LEU A 33 9.71 12.74 4.11
C LEU A 33 8.38 13.37 3.69
N ILE A 34 8.25 13.79 2.41
CA ILE A 34 7.02 14.41 1.92
C ILE A 34 5.85 13.44 2.03
N PHE A 35 5.99 12.21 1.54
CA PHE A 35 4.91 11.24 1.56
C PHE A 35 4.57 10.79 2.97
N GLY A 36 5.55 10.65 3.86
CA GLY A 36 5.33 10.34 5.26
C GLY A 36 4.49 11.40 5.98
N PHE A 37 4.67 12.68 5.64
CA PHE A 37 3.87 13.77 6.23
C PHE A 37 2.55 14.05 5.48
N ALA A 38 2.49 13.84 4.17
CA ALA A 38 1.34 14.25 3.36
C ALA A 38 0.21 13.22 3.34
N PHE A 39 0.52 11.93 3.41
CA PHE A 39 -0.47 10.87 3.20
C PHE A 39 -0.94 10.16 4.48
N GLY A 40 -0.63 10.68 5.64
CA GLY A 40 -1.15 10.18 6.92
C GLY A 40 -2.67 10.32 7.11
N GLY A 41 -3.44 10.65 6.07
CA GLY A 41 -4.87 10.89 6.22
C GLY A 41 -5.74 10.84 4.94
N MET A 42 -5.25 10.36 3.80
CA MET A 42 -6.04 10.40 2.55
C MET A 42 -6.45 9.03 2.03
N GLY A 43 -7.77 8.80 1.99
CA GLY A 43 -8.44 7.78 1.19
C GLY A 43 -9.72 8.37 0.61
N GLN A 44 -9.72 8.76 -0.66
CA GLN A 44 -10.94 9.07 -1.43
C GLN A 44 -10.92 8.25 -2.72
N GLY A 45 -11.64 7.12 -2.71
CA GLY A 45 -11.90 6.32 -3.90
C GLY A 45 -13.33 6.54 -4.41
N THR A 46 -13.55 6.45 -5.71
CA THR A 46 -14.86 6.38 -6.34
C THR A 46 -15.34 4.93 -6.53
N THR A 47 -14.60 3.96 -6.02
CA THR A 47 -14.93 2.53 -6.06
C THR A 47 -15.48 2.09 -4.70
N PRO A 48 -16.47 1.17 -4.66
CA PRO A 48 -16.97 0.63 -3.42
C PRO A 48 -15.85 -0.02 -2.58
N TYR A 49 -15.78 0.29 -1.29
CA TYR A 49 -14.90 -0.41 -0.35
C TYR A 49 -15.45 -1.82 -0.09
N LYS A 50 -14.58 -2.80 -0.08
CA LYS A 50 -14.96 -4.19 0.20
C LYS A 50 -15.08 -4.39 1.72
N LEU A 51 -16.31 -4.59 2.20
CA LEU A 51 -16.61 -4.71 3.63
C LEU A 51 -17.10 -6.10 3.97
N ALA A 52 -16.39 -6.81 4.87
CA ALA A 52 -16.94 -8.00 5.50
C ALA A 52 -17.82 -7.61 6.70
N ILE A 53 -18.95 -8.28 6.85
CA ILE A 53 -19.79 -8.16 8.04
C ILE A 53 -19.92 -9.51 8.72
N VAL A 54 -19.52 -9.53 9.99
CA VAL A 54 -19.71 -10.65 10.92
C VAL A 54 -20.78 -10.25 11.92
N ASN A 55 -21.98 -10.80 11.76
CA ASN A 55 -23.14 -10.45 12.58
C ASN A 55 -23.45 -11.55 13.59
N TYR A 56 -23.18 -11.28 14.88
CA TYR A 56 -23.54 -12.15 16.00
C TYR A 56 -24.85 -11.71 16.69
N ASP A 57 -25.48 -10.60 16.23
CA ASP A 57 -26.63 -9.98 16.88
C ASP A 57 -27.81 -10.93 16.99
N GLN A 58 -28.54 -10.84 18.11
CA GLN A 58 -29.74 -11.59 18.38
C GLN A 58 -30.97 -10.67 18.31
N PRO A 59 -32.07 -11.13 17.68
CA PRO A 59 -33.30 -10.34 17.61
C PRO A 59 -33.82 -9.98 19.01
N GLU A 60 -34.25 -8.72 19.19
CA GLU A 60 -34.82 -8.22 20.46
C GLU A 60 -36.25 -7.67 20.23
N THR A 61 -37.07 -7.73 21.26
CA THR A 61 -38.47 -7.26 21.16
C THR A 61 -38.56 -5.81 21.61
N ILE A 62 -39.11 -4.95 20.75
CA ILE A 62 -39.34 -3.54 21.08
C ILE A 62 -40.55 -3.42 22.04
N PRO A 63 -40.40 -2.79 23.21
CA PRO A 63 -41.49 -2.57 24.15
C PRO A 63 -42.66 -1.79 23.52
N GLY A 64 -43.88 -2.33 23.65
CA GLY A 64 -45.06 -1.74 23.06
C GLY A 64 -45.37 -2.14 21.61
N ILE A 65 -44.45 -2.83 20.94
CA ILE A 65 -44.65 -3.39 19.62
C ILE A 65 -44.25 -4.87 19.73
N ASN A 66 -45.24 -5.81 19.75
CA ASN A 66 -44.96 -7.26 19.88
C ASN A 66 -44.21 -7.84 18.64
N GLN A 67 -43.20 -7.17 18.16
CA GLN A 67 -42.44 -7.56 17.02
C GLN A 67 -40.96 -7.66 17.43
N SER A 68 -40.34 -8.82 17.19
CA SER A 68 -38.92 -9.04 17.35
C SER A 68 -38.16 -8.52 16.13
N THR A 69 -37.14 -7.70 16.35
CA THR A 69 -36.33 -7.05 15.29
C THR A 69 -34.88 -7.33 15.52
N ASN A 70 -34.16 -7.68 14.45
CA ASN A 70 -32.69 -7.75 14.46
C ASN A 70 -32.15 -6.45 13.89
N PHE A 71 -31.63 -5.58 14.78
CA PHE A 71 -31.07 -4.29 14.38
C PHE A 71 -29.70 -4.43 13.71
N GLY A 72 -28.97 -5.52 13.94
CA GLY A 72 -27.72 -5.82 13.23
C GLY A 72 -27.94 -6.13 11.76
N ASP A 73 -29.04 -6.82 11.42
CA ASP A 73 -29.44 -7.02 10.02
C ASP A 73 -29.91 -5.71 9.37
N ASN A 74 -30.61 -4.85 10.11
CA ASN A 74 -31.00 -3.53 9.62
C ASN A 74 -29.78 -2.66 9.31
N LEU A 75 -28.80 -2.61 10.23
CA LEU A 75 -27.53 -1.90 10.00
C LEU A 75 -26.78 -2.47 8.80
N THR A 76 -26.75 -3.79 8.65
CA THR A 76 -26.14 -4.44 7.48
C THR A 76 -26.81 -3.98 6.18
N GLN A 77 -28.13 -3.89 6.16
CA GLN A 77 -28.88 -3.45 4.99
C GLN A 77 -28.66 -1.96 4.69
N GLU A 78 -28.52 -1.12 5.71
CA GLU A 78 -28.19 0.30 5.56
C GLU A 78 -26.78 0.46 4.93
N LEU A 79 -25.80 -0.30 5.41
CA LEU A 79 -24.44 -0.31 4.84
C LEU A 79 -24.41 -0.79 3.38
N GLN A 80 -25.25 -1.79 3.03
CA GLN A 80 -25.38 -2.27 1.65
C GLN A 80 -25.96 -1.21 0.71
N ASN A 81 -26.85 -0.35 1.22
CA ASN A 81 -27.55 0.68 0.44
C ASN A 81 -26.88 2.04 0.48
N ALA A 82 -25.84 2.21 1.32
CA ALA A 82 -25.12 3.47 1.44
C ALA A 82 -24.39 3.83 0.13
N LYS A 83 -24.61 5.06 -0.36
CA LYS A 83 -24.04 5.57 -1.62
C LYS A 83 -23.17 6.79 -1.38
N TYR A 84 -22.24 7.02 -2.29
CA TYR A 84 -21.50 8.29 -2.32
C TYR A 84 -22.43 9.48 -2.57
N PRO A 85 -22.18 10.64 -1.93
CA PRO A 85 -22.97 11.83 -2.15
C PRO A 85 -23.06 12.20 -3.65
N ASN A 86 -24.27 12.44 -4.14
CA ASN A 86 -24.55 12.80 -5.54
C ASN A 86 -24.08 11.75 -6.58
N SER A 87 -24.03 10.48 -6.21
CA SER A 87 -23.63 9.38 -7.08
C SER A 87 -24.53 8.16 -6.91
N ASP A 88 -24.63 7.35 -7.96
CA ASP A 88 -25.29 6.04 -7.88
C ASP A 88 -24.34 4.91 -7.44
N ILE A 89 -23.09 5.23 -7.15
CA ILE A 89 -22.07 4.26 -6.71
C ILE A 89 -22.25 3.98 -5.22
N TYR A 90 -22.32 2.69 -4.86
CA TYR A 90 -22.36 2.25 -3.47
C TYR A 90 -21.04 2.54 -2.76
N LEU A 91 -21.12 2.90 -1.47
CA LEU A 91 -19.95 3.11 -0.60
C LEU A 91 -19.24 1.79 -0.32
N PHE A 92 -20.01 0.73 -0.10
CA PHE A 92 -19.50 -0.58 0.28
C PHE A 92 -19.98 -1.68 -0.65
N ASN A 93 -19.08 -2.61 -0.95
CA ASN A 93 -19.45 -3.95 -1.44
C ASN A 93 -19.43 -4.88 -0.22
N VAL A 94 -20.61 -5.15 0.33
CA VAL A 94 -20.77 -5.88 1.59
C VAL A 94 -20.87 -7.37 1.35
N THR A 95 -20.03 -8.14 2.05
CA THR A 95 -20.05 -9.61 2.05
C THR A 95 -20.22 -10.12 3.48
N LYS A 96 -21.21 -10.99 3.73
CA LYS A 96 -21.36 -11.68 5.02
C LYS A 96 -20.42 -12.90 5.03
N MET A 97 -19.60 -13.03 6.06
CA MET A 97 -18.67 -14.16 6.23
C MET A 97 -18.41 -14.45 7.70
N SER A 98 -17.72 -15.55 8.00
CA SER A 98 -17.27 -15.85 9.35
C SER A 98 -16.07 -14.96 9.73
N GLU A 99 -15.84 -14.77 11.03
CA GLU A 99 -14.71 -13.97 11.53
C GLU A 99 -13.34 -14.53 11.06
N SER A 100 -13.19 -15.86 11.06
CA SER A 100 -11.95 -16.51 10.57
C SER A 100 -11.70 -16.27 9.08
N ASP A 101 -12.76 -16.30 8.27
CA ASP A 101 -12.66 -16.05 6.84
C ASP A 101 -12.39 -14.57 6.55
N ALA A 102 -12.98 -13.67 7.33
CA ALA A 102 -12.74 -12.24 7.24
C ALA A 102 -11.29 -11.89 7.61
N ASP A 103 -10.76 -12.43 8.70
CA ASP A 103 -9.34 -12.27 9.08
C ASP A 103 -8.39 -12.74 7.97
N GLN A 104 -8.69 -13.88 7.34
CA GLN A 104 -7.89 -14.37 6.22
C GLN A 104 -7.99 -13.46 5.00
N ALA A 105 -9.21 -13.00 4.69
CA ALA A 105 -9.47 -12.10 3.57
C ALA A 105 -8.78 -10.73 3.75
N ILE A 106 -8.69 -10.21 4.99
CA ILE A 106 -7.92 -8.97 5.26
C ILE A 106 -6.42 -9.23 5.04
N LYS A 107 -5.88 -10.35 5.56
CA LYS A 107 -4.46 -10.70 5.35
C LYS A 107 -4.11 -10.83 3.87
N ASN A 108 -5.04 -11.38 3.08
CA ASN A 108 -4.89 -11.50 1.62
C ASN A 108 -5.23 -10.19 0.87
N ARG A 109 -5.76 -9.17 1.56
CA ARG A 109 -6.28 -7.92 0.95
C ARG A 109 -7.45 -8.11 0.00
N ASP A 110 -8.21 -9.16 0.22
CA ASP A 110 -9.44 -9.41 -0.55
C ASP A 110 -10.58 -8.49 -0.08
N ILE A 111 -10.51 -7.98 1.16
CA ILE A 111 -11.41 -6.99 1.75
C ILE A 111 -10.65 -5.83 2.39
N ASP A 112 -11.29 -4.66 2.46
CA ASP A 112 -10.70 -3.43 2.99
C ASP A 112 -10.92 -3.28 4.50
N ALA A 113 -12.07 -3.77 5.00
CA ALA A 113 -12.43 -3.72 6.42
C ALA A 113 -13.40 -4.85 6.79
N GLU A 114 -13.43 -5.19 8.07
CA GLU A 114 -14.40 -6.06 8.71
C GLU A 114 -15.17 -5.27 9.76
N LEU A 115 -16.49 -5.45 9.81
CA LEU A 115 -17.36 -4.95 10.88
C LEU A 115 -17.95 -6.13 11.66
N ILE A 116 -17.61 -6.23 12.93
CA ILE A 116 -18.15 -7.22 13.84
C ILE A 116 -19.27 -6.59 14.66
N ILE A 117 -20.48 -7.14 14.52
CA ILE A 117 -21.67 -6.73 15.26
C ILE A 117 -21.87 -7.72 16.42
N PRO A 118 -21.74 -7.28 17.69
CA PRO A 118 -21.80 -8.17 18.83
C PRO A 118 -23.23 -8.65 19.12
N ALA A 119 -23.36 -9.75 19.86
CA ALA A 119 -24.62 -10.41 20.15
C ALA A 119 -25.67 -9.57 20.94
N ASN A 120 -25.18 -8.53 21.63
CA ASN A 120 -26.04 -7.62 22.43
C ASN A 120 -26.40 -6.32 21.69
N PHE A 121 -26.16 -6.22 20.39
CA PHE A 121 -26.36 -4.99 19.63
C PHE A 121 -27.85 -4.57 19.63
N SER A 122 -28.79 -5.45 19.27
CA SER A 122 -30.22 -5.19 19.31
C SER A 122 -30.68 -4.80 20.71
N GLN A 123 -30.14 -5.45 21.75
CA GLN A 123 -30.47 -5.10 23.13
C GLN A 123 -30.07 -3.68 23.49
N SER A 124 -28.89 -3.22 23.01
CA SER A 124 -28.41 -1.85 23.22
C SER A 124 -29.26 -0.82 22.46
N VAL A 125 -29.70 -1.14 21.24
CA VAL A 125 -30.59 -0.27 20.45
C VAL A 125 -31.95 -0.15 21.13
N VAL A 126 -32.52 -1.25 21.63
CA VAL A 126 -33.79 -1.22 22.38
C VAL A 126 -33.63 -0.42 23.68
N ALA A 127 -32.50 -0.54 24.38
CA ALA A 127 -32.19 0.28 25.54
C ALA A 127 -32.11 1.78 25.20
N LEU A 128 -31.53 2.15 24.07
CA LEU A 128 -31.50 3.51 23.55
C LEU A 128 -32.92 4.03 23.26
N ILE A 129 -33.75 3.24 22.58
CA ILE A 129 -35.16 3.57 22.30
C ILE A 129 -35.91 3.84 23.62
N ASN A 130 -35.80 2.93 24.58
CA ASN A 130 -36.45 3.06 25.88
C ASN A 130 -36.02 4.31 26.65
N ASN A 131 -34.71 4.60 26.66
CA ASN A 131 -34.19 5.79 27.29
C ASN A 131 -34.67 7.07 26.59
N THR A 132 -34.73 7.06 25.27
CA THR A 132 -35.27 8.18 24.48
C THR A 132 -36.76 8.41 24.76
N ILE A 133 -37.54 7.34 24.89
CA ILE A 133 -38.96 7.43 25.28
C ILE A 133 -39.10 8.07 26.66
N GLN A 134 -38.35 7.58 27.65
CA GLN A 134 -38.42 8.10 29.03
C GLN A 134 -38.01 9.57 29.14
N THR A 135 -36.94 9.96 28.51
CA THR A 135 -36.45 11.36 28.53
C THR A 135 -37.36 12.32 27.77
N THR A 136 -38.03 11.85 26.72
CA THR A 136 -38.99 12.66 25.95
C THR A 136 -40.34 12.81 26.68
N THR A 137 -40.81 11.77 27.40
CA THR A 137 -42.10 11.80 28.09
C THR A 137 -42.04 12.39 29.49
N ASN A 138 -40.90 12.28 30.20
CA ASN A 138 -40.71 12.77 31.56
C ASN A 138 -39.41 13.59 31.72
N PRO A 139 -39.33 14.83 31.21
CA PRO A 139 -38.11 15.63 31.24
C PRO A 139 -37.67 16.02 32.68
N LEU A 140 -38.49 15.93 33.69
CA LEU A 140 -38.16 16.21 35.09
C LEU A 140 -37.50 15.03 35.84
N SER A 141 -37.48 13.82 35.28
CA SER A 141 -36.94 12.63 35.95
C SER A 141 -35.44 12.41 35.69
N THR A 142 -34.76 13.33 35.04
CA THR A 142 -33.33 13.24 34.69
C THR A 142 -32.37 13.18 35.88
N ALA A 143 -32.84 13.45 37.11
CA ALA A 143 -32.00 13.38 38.33
C ALA A 143 -31.87 11.98 38.95
N SER A 144 -32.66 10.99 38.52
CA SER A 144 -32.64 9.62 39.09
C SER A 144 -32.33 8.50 38.09
N ALA A 145 -32.01 8.82 36.83
CA ALA A 145 -31.76 7.84 35.79
C ALA A 145 -30.31 7.22 35.83
N ASN A 146 -29.58 7.42 36.93
CA ASN A 146 -28.17 7.02 37.04
C ASN A 146 -27.96 5.56 37.47
N THR A 147 -28.92 4.68 37.44
CA THR A 147 -28.73 3.28 37.92
C THR A 147 -29.44 2.18 37.15
N SER A 148 -29.92 2.45 35.94
CA SER A 148 -30.18 1.32 35.03
C SER A 148 -28.89 1.04 34.29
N SER A 149 -28.31 -0.14 34.48
CA SER A 149 -27.15 -0.63 33.74
C SER A 149 -27.36 -0.35 32.25
N SER A 150 -26.69 0.70 31.75
CA SER A 150 -26.72 1.04 30.33
C SER A 150 -26.04 -0.11 29.57
N VAL A 151 -26.85 -0.94 28.92
CA VAL A 151 -26.35 -1.95 28.01
C VAL A 151 -25.72 -1.18 26.85
N THR A 152 -24.40 -1.05 26.87
CA THR A 152 -23.65 -0.47 25.78
C THR A 152 -23.15 -1.58 24.88
N SER A 153 -23.23 -1.39 23.59
CA SER A 153 -22.65 -2.29 22.60
C SER A 153 -21.48 -1.63 21.92
N THR A 154 -20.38 -2.38 21.82
CA THR A 154 -19.19 -1.94 21.10
C THR A 154 -19.08 -2.73 19.82
N LEU A 155 -19.25 -2.06 18.68
CA LEU A 155 -18.96 -2.63 17.38
C LEU A 155 -17.46 -2.59 17.16
N ILE A 156 -16.91 -3.65 16.55
CA ILE A 156 -15.48 -3.72 16.26
C ILE A 156 -15.28 -3.50 14.77
N ILE A 157 -14.50 -2.49 14.42
CA ILE A 157 -14.04 -2.26 13.04
C ILE A 157 -12.60 -2.78 12.97
N ARG A 158 -12.42 -3.86 12.22
CA ARG A 158 -11.12 -4.53 12.12
C ARG A 158 -10.55 -4.42 10.70
N GLY A 159 -9.23 -4.24 10.58
CA GLY A 159 -8.55 -4.18 9.30
C GLY A 159 -7.04 -3.99 9.42
N ASP A 160 -6.38 -3.87 8.27
CA ASP A 160 -4.95 -3.57 8.19
C ASP A 160 -4.74 -2.05 8.32
N SER A 161 -4.28 -1.60 9.49
CA SER A 161 -4.08 -0.17 9.79
C SER A 161 -3.07 0.52 8.86
N GLY A 162 -2.18 -0.25 8.20
CA GLY A 162 -1.26 0.26 7.18
C GLY A 162 -1.89 0.41 5.79
N PHE A 163 -3.10 -0.13 5.58
CA PHE A 163 -3.77 -0.10 4.30
C PHE A 163 -4.66 1.14 4.16
N ILE A 164 -4.41 1.94 3.11
CA ILE A 164 -5.08 3.24 2.93
C ILE A 164 -6.60 3.11 2.84
N ASN A 165 -7.10 2.04 2.22
CA ASN A 165 -8.54 1.79 2.10
C ASN A 165 -9.17 1.48 3.45
N PHE A 166 -8.45 0.84 4.38
CA PHE A 166 -8.95 0.60 5.73
C PHE A 166 -9.19 1.91 6.47
N GLY A 167 -8.22 2.85 6.46
CA GLY A 167 -8.38 4.15 7.11
C GLY A 167 -9.58 4.94 6.57
N ALA A 168 -9.80 4.90 5.24
CA ALA A 168 -10.97 5.51 4.61
C ALA A 168 -12.27 4.79 4.99
N SER A 169 -12.31 3.46 4.91
CA SER A 169 -13.46 2.63 5.29
C SER A 169 -13.85 2.85 6.75
N GLN A 170 -12.87 2.88 7.65
CA GLN A 170 -13.03 3.17 9.06
C GLN A 170 -13.71 4.51 9.31
N GLY A 171 -13.20 5.58 8.66
CA GLY A 171 -13.79 6.93 8.79
C GLY A 171 -15.23 6.98 8.32
N ILE A 172 -15.54 6.34 7.19
CA ILE A 172 -16.89 6.25 6.64
C ILE A 172 -17.81 5.43 7.57
N LEU A 173 -17.36 4.26 8.03
CA LEU A 173 -18.09 3.40 8.95
C LEU A 173 -18.42 4.13 10.25
N SER A 174 -17.45 4.79 10.86
CA SER A 174 -17.65 5.56 12.08
C SER A 174 -18.70 6.66 11.91
N ASN A 175 -18.70 7.36 10.76
CA ASN A 175 -19.72 8.36 10.43
C ASN A 175 -21.10 7.71 10.28
N ILE A 176 -21.22 6.61 9.54
CA ILE A 176 -22.51 5.93 9.34
C ILE A 176 -23.06 5.42 10.68
N LEU A 177 -22.22 4.83 11.53
CA LEU A 177 -22.61 4.36 12.85
C LEU A 177 -23.12 5.50 13.74
N SER A 178 -22.46 6.66 13.70
CA SER A 178 -22.92 7.85 14.42
C SER A 178 -24.26 8.35 13.89
N HIS A 179 -24.45 8.41 12.58
CA HIS A 179 -25.72 8.78 11.96
C HIS A 179 -26.83 7.75 12.23
N TYR A 180 -26.51 6.46 12.23
CA TYR A 180 -27.48 5.41 12.56
C TYR A 180 -28.03 5.59 13.98
N GLN A 181 -27.17 5.85 14.97
CA GLN A 181 -27.57 6.16 16.32
C GLN A 181 -28.47 7.39 16.37
N GLU A 182 -28.11 8.47 15.66
CA GLU A 182 -28.87 9.72 15.60
C GLU A 182 -30.26 9.51 14.92
N GLN A 183 -30.30 8.69 13.88
CA GLN A 183 -31.58 8.31 13.22
C GLN A 183 -32.51 7.54 14.15
N VAL A 184 -31.99 6.55 14.89
CA VAL A 184 -32.78 5.78 15.87
C VAL A 184 -33.40 6.71 16.91
N VAL A 185 -32.59 7.65 17.46
CA VAL A 185 -33.07 8.64 18.43
C VAL A 185 -34.14 9.55 17.80
N THR A 186 -33.90 10.10 16.64
CA THR A 186 -34.80 11.03 15.94
C THR A 186 -36.12 10.36 15.54
N GLN A 187 -36.08 9.13 15.02
CA GLN A 187 -37.29 8.36 14.67
C GLN A 187 -38.10 8.05 15.91
N THR A 188 -37.45 7.69 17.03
CA THR A 188 -38.12 7.45 18.31
C THR A 188 -38.78 8.71 18.83
N GLN A 189 -38.13 9.86 18.81
CA GLN A 189 -38.66 11.16 19.23
C GLN A 189 -39.83 11.60 18.34
N ASN A 190 -39.75 11.42 17.03
CA ASN A 190 -40.83 11.75 16.08
C ASN A 190 -42.07 10.86 16.26
N GLY A 191 -41.90 9.61 16.69
CA GLY A 191 -42.98 8.69 17.02
C GLY A 191 -43.74 9.06 18.29
N ILE A 192 -43.12 9.84 19.18
CA ILE A 192 -43.69 10.33 20.44
C ILE A 192 -43.99 11.81 20.25
N ARG A 193 -45.26 12.21 20.30
CA ARG A 193 -45.64 13.63 20.28
C ARG A 193 -45.13 14.35 21.52
N GLY A 194 -43.86 14.72 21.56
CA GLY A 194 -43.20 15.40 22.68
C GLY A 194 -42.17 16.43 22.18
N THR A 195 -41.79 17.38 23.06
CA THR A 195 -40.71 18.33 22.83
C THR A 195 -39.35 17.61 22.81
N PRO A 196 -38.42 18.02 21.97
CA PRO A 196 -37.06 17.42 21.94
C PRO A 196 -36.41 17.53 23.33
N GLY A 197 -36.16 16.41 23.94
CA GLY A 197 -35.47 16.32 25.24
C GLY A 197 -33.95 16.20 25.08
N ALA A 198 -33.27 16.07 26.20
CA ALA A 198 -31.82 16.09 26.36
C ALA A 198 -31.03 15.27 25.34
N GLN A 199 -29.76 15.66 25.16
CA GLN A 199 -28.76 15.01 24.31
C GLN A 199 -28.72 13.48 24.49
N PRO A 200 -28.68 12.68 23.42
CA PRO A 200 -28.64 11.23 23.51
C PRO A 200 -27.37 10.73 24.20
N VAL A 201 -27.53 9.82 25.16
CA VAL A 201 -26.43 9.09 25.76
C VAL A 201 -25.86 8.13 24.71
N GLN A 202 -24.56 7.99 24.65
CA GLN A 202 -23.89 7.11 23.68
C GLN A 202 -24.08 5.64 24.11
N PHE A 203 -24.90 4.88 23.38
CA PHE A 203 -25.18 3.46 23.63
C PHE A 203 -24.42 2.54 22.64
N ILE A 204 -23.96 3.11 21.55
CA ILE A 204 -23.20 2.41 20.50
C ILE A 204 -21.84 3.09 20.43
N SER A 205 -20.76 2.32 20.64
CA SER A 205 -19.39 2.74 20.41
C SER A 205 -18.77 1.88 19.32
N ALA A 206 -17.84 2.45 18.57
CA ALA A 206 -17.01 1.71 17.64
C ALA A 206 -15.60 1.67 18.20
N ASP A 207 -15.04 0.49 18.32
CA ASP A 207 -13.63 0.25 18.63
C ASP A 207 -12.90 -0.20 17.36
N VAL A 208 -11.68 0.26 17.21
CA VAL A 208 -10.87 -0.01 16.02
C VAL A 208 -9.74 -0.95 16.41
N GLU A 209 -9.82 -2.17 15.89
CA GLU A 209 -8.80 -3.17 16.10
C GLU A 209 -7.98 -3.38 14.83
N GLY A 210 -6.65 -3.20 14.93
CA GLY A 210 -5.73 -3.72 13.92
C GLY A 210 -5.64 -5.24 14.05
N ILE A 211 -5.51 -5.95 12.94
CA ILE A 211 -5.20 -7.38 12.97
C ILE A 211 -3.89 -7.61 13.74
N GLU A 212 -3.77 -8.77 14.35
CA GLU A 212 -2.56 -9.17 15.08
C GLU A 212 -1.33 -8.97 14.19
N GLY A 213 -0.41 -8.09 14.64
CA GLY A 213 0.75 -7.62 13.87
C GLY A 213 0.59 -6.25 13.20
N THR A 214 -0.63 -5.71 13.02
CA THR A 214 -0.86 -4.41 12.34
C THR A 214 -1.48 -3.33 13.22
N LYS A 215 -1.73 -3.59 14.49
CA LYS A 215 -2.45 -2.69 15.43
C LYS A 215 -1.91 -1.23 15.48
N ASN A 216 -0.61 -1.05 15.20
CA ASN A 216 0.04 0.27 15.22
C ASN A 216 0.46 0.74 13.82
N PHE A 217 0.07 0.04 12.75
CA PHE A 217 0.50 0.41 11.40
C PHE A 217 -0.18 1.69 10.95
N THR A 218 0.58 2.49 10.25
CA THR A 218 0.16 3.73 9.62
C THR A 218 0.22 3.58 8.09
N THR A 219 -0.40 4.49 7.37
CA THR A 219 -0.26 4.56 5.91
C THR A 219 1.20 4.65 5.48
N PHE A 220 2.06 5.26 6.31
CA PHE A 220 3.50 5.34 6.06
C PHE A 220 4.17 3.96 6.10
N ASP A 221 3.75 3.05 6.99
CA ASP A 221 4.29 1.69 7.06
C ASP A 221 4.04 0.89 5.77
N TYR A 222 2.93 1.21 5.09
CA TYR A 222 2.62 0.63 3.80
C TYR A 222 3.42 1.26 2.65
N MET A 223 3.63 2.60 2.69
CA MET A 223 4.28 3.35 1.62
C MET A 223 5.81 3.27 1.66
N ALA A 224 6.41 3.15 2.84
CA ALA A 224 7.87 3.22 3.00
C ALA A 224 8.65 2.19 2.15
N PRO A 225 8.27 0.89 2.09
CA PRO A 225 8.93 -0.06 1.19
C PRO A 225 8.82 0.32 -0.29
N GLY A 226 7.68 0.87 -0.70
CA GLY A 226 7.47 1.34 -2.07
C GLY A 226 8.35 2.54 -2.44
N ILE A 227 8.62 3.45 -1.50
CA ILE A 227 9.55 4.57 -1.72
C ILE A 227 10.97 4.05 -1.96
N VAL A 228 11.35 2.93 -1.33
CA VAL A 228 12.63 2.26 -1.64
C VAL A 228 12.64 1.79 -3.10
N VAL A 229 11.54 1.21 -3.59
CA VAL A 229 11.42 0.78 -5.00
C VAL A 229 11.48 1.97 -5.95
N PHE A 230 10.82 3.08 -5.62
CA PHE A 230 10.93 4.33 -6.37
C PHE A 230 12.39 4.78 -6.48
N ALA A 231 13.13 4.77 -5.37
CA ALA A 231 14.55 5.11 -5.36
C ALA A 231 15.37 4.22 -6.29
N ILE A 232 15.12 2.91 -6.26
CA ILE A 232 15.76 1.93 -7.11
C ILE A 232 15.42 2.17 -8.59
N LEU A 233 14.18 2.51 -8.92
CA LEU A 233 13.77 2.84 -10.29
C LEU A 233 14.45 4.12 -10.82
N MET A 234 14.65 5.12 -9.97
CA MET A 234 15.35 6.36 -10.35
C MET A 234 16.80 6.14 -10.77
N LEU A 235 17.41 5.01 -10.40
CA LEU A 235 18.75 4.65 -10.90
C LEU A 235 18.78 4.49 -12.42
N ALA A 236 17.69 4.07 -13.05
CA ALA A 236 17.61 3.93 -14.52
C ALA A 236 17.94 5.24 -15.23
N ILE A 237 17.53 6.38 -14.67
CA ILE A 237 17.80 7.72 -15.22
C ILE A 237 19.30 8.01 -15.20
N ASN A 238 19.94 7.74 -14.06
CA ASN A 238 21.36 8.01 -13.89
C ASN A 238 22.23 7.08 -14.75
N VAL A 239 21.89 5.80 -14.79
CA VAL A 239 22.56 4.81 -15.63
C VAL A 239 22.44 5.19 -17.11
N ALA A 240 21.23 5.58 -17.57
CA ALA A 240 21.00 6.01 -18.94
C ALA A 240 21.89 7.22 -19.31
N ALA A 241 21.94 8.22 -18.44
CA ALA A 241 22.75 9.43 -18.66
C ALA A 241 24.25 9.12 -18.71
N ILE A 242 24.74 8.28 -17.78
CA ILE A 242 26.16 7.90 -17.72
C ILE A 242 26.56 7.08 -18.94
N LEU A 243 25.77 6.06 -19.30
CA LEU A 243 26.06 5.25 -20.50
C LEU A 243 26.05 6.09 -21.77
N THR A 244 25.11 7.03 -21.90
CA THR A 244 25.05 7.93 -23.05
C THR A 244 26.26 8.87 -23.09
N ARG A 245 26.74 9.36 -21.93
CA ARG A 245 27.97 10.15 -21.81
C ARG A 245 29.20 9.37 -22.22
N GLU A 246 29.29 8.09 -21.87
CA GLU A 246 30.43 7.24 -22.27
C GLU A 246 30.42 6.95 -23.77
N VAL A 247 29.25 6.85 -24.40
CA VAL A 247 29.12 6.79 -25.86
C VAL A 247 29.64 8.11 -26.49
N GLU A 248 29.13 9.25 -26.02
CA GLU A 248 29.44 10.59 -26.58
C GLU A 248 30.93 10.94 -26.42
N SER A 249 31.55 10.58 -25.29
CA SER A 249 32.98 10.84 -25.01
C SER A 249 33.95 9.91 -25.77
N GLY A 250 33.41 8.93 -26.51
CA GLY A 250 34.22 7.94 -27.24
C GLY A 250 34.94 6.94 -26.32
N THR A 251 34.58 6.86 -25.04
CA THR A 251 35.20 5.91 -24.11
C THR A 251 34.99 4.47 -24.59
N LEU A 252 33.84 4.17 -25.16
CA LEU A 252 33.53 2.84 -25.73
C LEU A 252 34.42 2.46 -26.90
N ARG A 253 34.85 3.43 -27.75
CA ARG A 253 35.80 3.18 -28.84
C ARG A 253 37.15 2.75 -28.29
N ARG A 254 37.64 3.39 -27.22
CA ARG A 254 38.90 3.04 -26.56
C ARG A 254 38.88 1.66 -25.92
N LEU A 255 37.73 1.31 -25.33
CA LEU A 255 37.49 -0.02 -24.72
C LEU A 255 37.49 -1.14 -25.77
N ARG A 256 36.97 -0.89 -26.98
CA ARG A 256 37.04 -1.86 -28.11
C ARG A 256 38.46 -2.20 -28.52
N ILE A 257 39.38 -1.23 -28.54
CA ILE A 257 40.79 -1.44 -28.87
C ILE A 257 41.43 -2.38 -27.83
N SER A 258 40.97 -2.40 -26.59
CA SER A 258 41.46 -3.26 -25.52
C SER A 258 40.96 -4.71 -25.58
N LYS A 259 40.27 -5.14 -26.65
CA LYS A 259 39.64 -6.47 -26.81
C LYS A 259 38.63 -6.80 -25.69
N MET A 260 37.95 -5.79 -25.14
CA MET A 260 36.84 -5.99 -24.19
C MET A 260 35.54 -6.30 -24.94
N THR A 261 34.75 -7.21 -24.39
CA THR A 261 33.42 -7.52 -24.92
C THR A 261 32.40 -6.53 -24.39
N SER A 262 31.29 -6.34 -25.12
CA SER A 262 30.14 -5.57 -24.63
C SER A 262 29.63 -6.10 -23.30
N PHE A 263 29.68 -7.42 -23.11
CA PHE A 263 29.30 -8.07 -21.86
C PHE A 263 30.21 -7.69 -20.69
N ASP A 264 31.57 -7.69 -20.90
CA ASP A 264 32.53 -7.28 -19.86
C ASP A 264 32.28 -5.84 -19.39
N PHE A 265 31.93 -4.95 -20.32
CA PHE A 265 31.66 -3.55 -20.04
C PHE A 265 30.36 -3.39 -19.23
N LEU A 266 29.26 -3.95 -19.72
CA LEU A 266 27.94 -3.78 -19.09
C LEU A 266 27.85 -4.54 -17.78
N PHE A 267 28.41 -5.75 -17.72
CA PHE A 267 28.45 -6.54 -16.50
C PHE A 267 29.41 -5.94 -15.44
N GLY A 268 30.50 -5.30 -15.88
CA GLY A 268 31.39 -4.57 -14.98
C GLY A 268 30.72 -3.41 -14.27
N GLY A 269 29.77 -2.73 -14.94
CA GLY A 269 28.99 -1.66 -14.36
C GLY A 269 27.93 -2.13 -13.32
N LEU A 270 27.50 -3.39 -13.35
CA LEU A 270 26.49 -3.90 -12.41
C LEU A 270 26.97 -3.82 -10.95
N LEU A 271 28.22 -4.14 -10.68
CA LEU A 271 28.75 -4.24 -9.32
C LEU A 271 28.74 -2.90 -8.57
N PRO A 272 29.23 -1.77 -9.13
CA PRO A 272 29.11 -0.46 -8.49
C PRO A 272 27.68 -0.04 -8.23
N TRP A 273 26.79 -0.25 -9.21
CA TRP A 273 25.38 0.12 -9.06
C TRP A 273 24.64 -0.76 -8.06
N SER A 274 24.97 -2.05 -7.96
CA SER A 274 24.44 -2.92 -6.90
C SER A 274 24.85 -2.44 -5.52
N LEU A 275 26.05 -1.93 -5.32
CA LEU A 275 26.49 -1.32 -4.06
C LEU A 275 25.69 -0.06 -3.73
N VAL A 276 25.39 0.76 -4.74
CA VAL A 276 24.51 1.94 -4.56
C VAL A 276 23.11 1.51 -4.12
N VAL A 277 22.55 0.47 -4.74
CA VAL A 277 21.24 -0.08 -4.33
C VAL A 277 21.26 -0.56 -2.88
N VAL A 278 22.27 -1.33 -2.50
CA VAL A 278 22.40 -1.79 -1.10
C VAL A 278 22.46 -0.60 -0.15
N ALA A 279 23.25 0.42 -0.48
CA ALA A 279 23.33 1.64 0.32
C ALA A 279 21.97 2.36 0.40
N GLN A 280 21.23 2.48 -0.73
CA GLN A 280 19.89 3.09 -0.75
C GLN A 280 18.91 2.32 0.14
N VAL A 281 18.82 0.99 0.00
CA VAL A 281 17.94 0.15 0.83
C VAL A 281 18.23 0.38 2.31
N LEU A 282 19.49 0.31 2.72
CA LEU A 282 19.88 0.45 4.12
C LEU A 282 19.63 1.86 4.66
N ILE A 283 19.98 2.89 3.90
CA ILE A 283 19.80 4.29 4.33
C ILE A 283 18.32 4.62 4.43
N LEU A 284 17.53 4.29 3.40
CA LEU A 284 16.11 4.58 3.39
C LEU A 284 15.35 3.80 4.47
N PHE A 285 15.71 2.54 4.70
CA PHE A 285 15.17 1.74 5.79
C PHE A 285 15.50 2.33 7.17
N ALA A 286 16.77 2.72 7.40
CA ALA A 286 17.16 3.36 8.65
C ALA A 286 16.41 4.68 8.89
N VAL A 287 16.25 5.49 7.85
CA VAL A 287 15.49 6.76 7.92
C VAL A 287 14.00 6.49 8.13
N ALA A 288 13.43 5.47 7.48
CA ALA A 288 12.03 5.08 7.70
C ALA A 288 11.78 4.75 9.18
N ILE A 289 12.66 3.98 9.82
CA ILE A 289 12.56 3.67 11.26
C ILE A 289 12.61 4.96 12.11
N VAL A 290 13.50 5.90 11.79
CA VAL A 290 13.60 7.18 12.53
C VAL A 290 12.32 8.02 12.39
N ILE A 291 11.64 7.95 11.23
CA ILE A 291 10.37 8.66 10.98
C ILE A 291 9.18 7.98 11.70
N GLY A 292 9.30 6.71 12.09
CA GLY A 292 8.23 5.98 12.76
C GLY A 292 7.72 4.76 12.01
N PHE A 293 8.50 4.18 11.11
CA PHE A 293 8.16 2.92 10.45
C PHE A 293 8.15 1.76 11.46
N HIS A 294 7.01 1.06 11.58
CA HIS A 294 6.82 -0.06 12.49
C HIS A 294 7.30 -1.36 11.84
N TRP A 295 8.58 -1.62 11.93
CA TRP A 295 9.18 -2.84 11.39
C TRP A 295 8.78 -4.08 12.17
N GLN A 296 8.19 -5.07 11.50
CA GLN A 296 7.79 -6.37 12.08
C GLN A 296 8.80 -7.49 11.80
N GLY A 297 9.82 -7.22 11.00
CA GLY A 297 10.74 -8.23 10.52
C GLY A 297 11.86 -8.58 11.50
N SER A 298 12.69 -9.54 11.08
CA SER A 298 13.94 -9.97 11.70
C SER A 298 15.15 -9.54 10.87
N VAL A 299 16.36 -9.86 11.32
CA VAL A 299 17.58 -9.64 10.52
C VAL A 299 17.50 -10.32 9.14
N ASN A 300 16.83 -11.49 9.05
CA ASN A 300 16.59 -12.17 7.79
C ASN A 300 15.74 -11.33 6.82
N SER A 301 14.80 -10.54 7.34
CA SER A 301 13.97 -9.64 6.51
C SER A 301 14.82 -8.56 5.83
N ILE A 302 15.85 -8.05 6.50
CA ILE A 302 16.78 -7.08 5.90
C ILE A 302 17.59 -7.73 4.76
N VAL A 303 18.05 -8.97 4.97
CA VAL A 303 18.76 -9.72 3.92
C VAL A 303 17.87 -9.94 2.70
N LEU A 304 16.61 -10.35 2.92
CA LEU A 304 15.62 -10.50 1.85
C LEU A 304 15.36 -9.18 1.12
N ALA A 305 15.19 -8.09 1.85
CA ALA A 305 14.97 -6.76 1.29
C ALA A 305 16.17 -6.31 0.42
N ILE A 306 17.40 -6.59 0.85
CA ILE A 306 18.62 -6.32 0.06
C ILE A 306 18.62 -7.15 -1.22
N ILE A 307 18.30 -8.45 -1.15
CA ILE A 307 18.25 -9.33 -2.33
C ILE A 307 17.22 -8.80 -3.33
N MET A 308 15.99 -8.53 -2.88
CA MET A 308 14.94 -7.98 -3.74
C MET A 308 15.32 -6.61 -4.29
N GLY A 309 15.92 -5.75 -3.47
CA GLY A 309 16.44 -4.46 -3.89
C GLY A 309 17.49 -4.58 -5.00
N VAL A 310 18.45 -5.50 -4.87
CA VAL A 310 19.48 -5.75 -5.89
C VAL A 310 18.86 -6.25 -7.19
N ILE A 311 17.87 -7.16 -7.14
CA ILE A 311 17.15 -7.63 -8.33
C ILE A 311 16.47 -6.44 -9.03
N GLY A 312 15.71 -5.62 -8.29
CA GLY A 312 15.10 -4.40 -8.82
C GLY A 312 16.12 -3.40 -9.37
N GLY A 313 17.29 -3.30 -8.74
CA GLY A 313 18.42 -2.48 -9.20
C GLY A 313 18.98 -2.95 -10.54
N ILE A 314 19.17 -4.25 -10.71
CA ILE A 314 19.60 -4.85 -11.99
C ILE A 314 18.56 -4.58 -13.09
N ALA A 315 17.26 -4.70 -12.76
CA ALA A 315 16.18 -4.33 -13.67
C ALA A 315 16.25 -2.84 -14.07
N SER A 316 16.55 -1.94 -13.12
CA SER A 316 16.69 -0.50 -13.37
C SER A 316 17.92 -0.19 -14.24
N ILE A 317 19.03 -0.88 -14.02
CA ILE A 317 20.22 -0.78 -14.89
C ILE A 317 19.87 -1.22 -16.31
N ALA A 318 19.13 -2.34 -16.44
CA ALA A 318 18.68 -2.85 -17.74
C ALA A 318 17.77 -1.84 -18.46
N LEU A 319 16.83 -1.22 -17.74
CA LEU A 319 16.02 -0.13 -18.26
C LEU A 319 16.87 1.06 -18.70
N GLY A 320 17.85 1.44 -17.90
CA GLY A 320 18.83 2.49 -18.24
C GLY A 320 19.60 2.20 -19.54
N MET A 321 20.01 0.93 -19.76
CA MET A 321 20.62 0.50 -21.01
C MET A 321 19.67 0.62 -22.21
N ILE A 322 18.39 0.24 -22.04
CA ILE A 322 17.38 0.40 -23.09
C ILE A 322 17.25 1.87 -23.46
N ILE A 323 17.10 2.75 -22.48
CA ILE A 323 16.97 4.21 -22.69
C ILE A 323 18.22 4.76 -23.39
N ALA A 324 19.42 4.42 -22.91
CA ALA A 324 20.69 4.85 -23.50
C ALA A 324 20.88 4.39 -24.95
N SER A 325 20.26 3.28 -25.34
CA SER A 325 20.32 2.78 -26.71
C SER A 325 19.62 3.68 -27.74
N PHE A 326 18.67 4.52 -27.28
CA PHE A 326 17.89 5.44 -28.13
C PHE A 326 18.26 6.92 -27.92
N ALA A 327 18.78 7.29 -26.76
CA ALA A 327 19.09 8.68 -26.42
C ALA A 327 20.32 9.19 -27.17
N LYS A 328 20.26 10.41 -27.71
CA LYS A 328 21.36 11.01 -28.48
C LYS A 328 22.44 11.67 -27.61
N ASN A 329 22.04 12.20 -26.45
CA ASN A 329 22.91 12.88 -25.49
C ASN A 329 22.43 12.65 -24.06
N PRO A 330 23.27 12.89 -23.02
CA PRO A 330 22.93 12.66 -21.62
C PRO A 330 21.68 13.39 -21.13
N PRO A 331 21.42 14.69 -21.48
CA PRO A 331 20.18 15.34 -21.10
C PRO A 331 18.92 14.64 -21.65
N GLN A 332 18.93 14.21 -22.91
CA GLN A 332 17.83 13.47 -23.50
C GLN A 332 17.66 12.09 -22.82
N ALA A 333 18.74 11.42 -22.46
CA ALA A 333 18.68 10.17 -21.71
C ALA A 333 17.98 10.35 -20.37
N SER A 334 18.31 11.42 -19.64
CA SER A 334 17.65 11.75 -18.38
C SER A 334 16.16 12.07 -18.56
N GLN A 335 15.78 12.82 -19.59
CA GLN A 335 14.37 13.14 -19.87
C GLN A 335 13.57 11.90 -20.22
N LEU A 336 14.08 11.03 -21.11
CA LEU A 336 13.44 9.76 -21.45
C LEU A 336 13.37 8.83 -20.23
N GLY A 337 14.43 8.82 -19.42
CA GLY A 337 14.48 8.07 -18.18
C GLY A 337 13.38 8.51 -17.21
N THR A 338 13.22 9.80 -17.00
CA THR A 338 12.15 10.35 -16.13
C THR A 338 10.76 10.02 -16.69
N LEU A 339 10.56 10.19 -17.99
CA LEU A 339 9.28 9.90 -18.64
C LEU A 339 8.85 8.44 -18.49
N ILE A 340 9.78 7.51 -18.39
CA ILE A 340 9.49 6.07 -18.24
C ILE A 340 9.51 5.64 -16.77
N ALA A 341 10.56 6.01 -16.01
CA ALA A 341 10.75 5.52 -14.65
C ALA A 341 9.71 6.06 -13.66
N VAL A 342 9.27 7.32 -13.82
CA VAL A 342 8.26 7.89 -12.92
C VAL A 342 6.89 7.19 -13.08
N PRO A 343 6.30 7.06 -14.26
CA PRO A 343 5.07 6.28 -14.41
C PRO A 343 5.24 4.81 -14.03
N ALA A 344 6.38 4.19 -14.35
CA ALA A 344 6.66 2.81 -13.96
C ALA A 344 6.67 2.62 -12.44
N SER A 345 7.09 3.62 -11.66
CA SER A 345 7.07 3.54 -10.20
C SER A 345 5.64 3.54 -9.64
N PHE A 346 4.72 4.29 -10.24
CA PHE A 346 3.30 4.24 -9.88
C PHE A 346 2.70 2.89 -10.24
N LEU A 347 2.99 2.38 -11.44
CA LEU A 347 2.52 1.05 -11.89
C LEU A 347 3.18 -0.11 -11.13
N ALA A 348 4.28 0.12 -10.45
CA ALA A 348 4.89 -0.83 -9.52
C ALA A 348 4.25 -0.78 -8.11
N GLY A 349 3.21 0.01 -7.89
CA GLY A 349 2.59 0.16 -6.59
C GLY A 349 3.48 0.81 -5.54
N ALA A 350 4.45 1.66 -5.95
CA ALA A 350 5.41 2.25 -5.03
C ALA A 350 4.78 3.20 -4.02
N PHE A 351 3.73 3.92 -4.39
CA PHE A 351 3.13 4.96 -3.55
C PHE A 351 1.73 4.61 -3.07
N ILE A 352 0.95 3.93 -3.91
CA ILE A 352 -0.46 3.64 -3.67
C ILE A 352 -0.69 2.16 -4.03
N PRO A 353 -1.45 1.41 -3.22
CA PRO A 353 -1.87 0.08 -3.61
C PRO A 353 -2.67 0.17 -4.91
N LEU A 354 -2.33 -0.68 -5.86
CA LEU A 354 -3.02 -0.72 -7.14
C LEU A 354 -4.28 -1.56 -7.03
N PRO A 355 -5.36 -1.19 -7.74
CA PRO A 355 -6.54 -2.04 -7.84
C PRO A 355 -6.15 -3.34 -8.54
N GLN A 356 -6.69 -4.47 -8.07
CA GLN A 356 -6.47 -5.76 -8.70
C GLN A 356 -7.13 -5.79 -10.10
N VAL A 357 -6.32 -5.81 -11.14
CA VAL A 357 -6.79 -5.93 -12.54
C VAL A 357 -6.32 -7.27 -13.08
N VAL A 358 -7.14 -8.29 -12.82
CA VAL A 358 -6.85 -9.66 -13.28
C VAL A 358 -7.07 -9.77 -14.79
N VAL A 359 -6.03 -10.15 -15.52
CA VAL A 359 -6.06 -10.36 -16.98
C VAL A 359 -6.07 -11.84 -17.34
N GLY A 360 -5.80 -12.73 -16.39
CA GLY A 360 -5.80 -14.18 -16.61
C GLY A 360 -5.43 -14.96 -15.36
N SER A 361 -5.28 -16.27 -15.49
CA SER A 361 -4.74 -17.14 -14.44
C SER A 361 -3.75 -18.13 -15.02
N PHE A 362 -2.66 -18.39 -14.32
CA PHE A 362 -1.64 -19.37 -14.70
C PHE A 362 -1.21 -20.18 -13.47
N MET A 363 -1.27 -21.50 -13.57
CA MET A 363 -0.91 -22.43 -12.48
C MET A 363 -1.63 -22.15 -11.13
N GLY A 364 -2.90 -21.66 -11.21
CA GLY A 364 -3.69 -21.35 -10.01
C GLY A 364 -3.43 -19.95 -9.39
N GLN A 365 -2.48 -19.19 -9.96
CA GLN A 365 -2.24 -17.79 -9.60
C GLN A 365 -3.01 -16.85 -10.53
N GLN A 366 -3.61 -15.82 -10.00
CA GLN A 366 -4.21 -14.75 -10.80
C GLN A 366 -3.07 -13.89 -11.36
N ILE A 367 -3.12 -13.62 -12.67
CA ILE A 367 -2.17 -12.75 -13.35
C ILE A 367 -2.78 -11.37 -13.46
N GLU A 368 -2.12 -10.39 -12.90
CA GLU A 368 -2.50 -8.99 -12.98
C GLU A 368 -1.77 -8.28 -14.13
N ILE A 369 -2.33 -7.18 -14.61
CA ILE A 369 -1.70 -6.38 -15.66
C ILE A 369 -0.31 -5.84 -15.25
N TYR A 370 -0.09 -5.69 -13.96
CA TYR A 370 1.16 -5.15 -13.39
C TYR A 370 2.27 -6.20 -13.26
N ASP A 371 1.92 -7.49 -13.33
CA ASP A 371 2.87 -8.62 -13.19
C ASP A 371 3.95 -8.65 -14.27
N VAL A 372 3.78 -7.87 -15.32
CA VAL A 372 4.81 -7.72 -16.38
C VAL A 372 5.99 -6.83 -15.92
N LEU A 373 5.86 -6.17 -14.77
CA LEU A 373 6.88 -5.25 -14.25
C LEU A 373 7.68 -5.92 -13.12
N PRO A 374 9.00 -6.09 -13.24
CA PRO A 374 9.81 -6.68 -12.18
C PRO A 374 9.73 -5.87 -10.88
N TRP A 375 9.58 -4.54 -10.95
CA TRP A 375 9.48 -3.65 -9.79
C TRP A 375 8.16 -3.80 -9.04
N TYR A 376 7.08 -4.27 -9.68
CA TYR A 376 5.82 -4.61 -9.00
C TYR A 376 6.05 -5.74 -8.00
N HIS A 377 6.69 -6.83 -8.44
CA HIS A 377 7.05 -7.95 -7.59
C HIS A 377 8.08 -7.57 -6.50
N VAL A 378 9.03 -6.69 -6.84
CA VAL A 378 9.97 -6.16 -5.84
C VAL A 378 9.23 -5.32 -4.79
N SER A 379 8.25 -4.51 -5.19
CA SER A 379 7.44 -3.69 -4.28
C SER A 379 6.58 -4.55 -3.35
N SER A 380 5.91 -5.57 -3.90
CA SER A 380 5.14 -6.55 -3.14
C SER A 380 6.02 -7.26 -2.12
N ALA A 381 7.12 -7.87 -2.56
CA ALA A 381 8.02 -8.61 -1.69
C ALA A 381 8.69 -7.74 -0.61
N LEU A 382 9.10 -6.51 -0.93
CA LEU A 382 9.66 -5.58 0.07
C LEU A 382 8.63 -5.23 1.15
N ARG A 383 7.38 -5.04 0.76
CA ARG A 383 6.28 -4.77 1.69
C ARG A 383 6.02 -5.99 2.58
N ASP A 384 5.92 -7.16 2.00
CA ASP A 384 5.70 -8.40 2.74
C ASP A 384 6.82 -8.68 3.75
N VAL A 385 8.06 -8.44 3.36
CA VAL A 385 9.23 -8.71 4.21
C VAL A 385 9.44 -7.64 5.29
N LEU A 386 9.32 -6.35 4.95
CA LEU A 386 9.63 -5.25 5.87
C LEU A 386 8.44 -4.87 6.76
N THR A 387 7.22 -4.84 6.18
CA THR A 387 6.02 -4.43 6.91
C THR A 387 5.39 -5.63 7.64
N PHE A 388 5.23 -6.78 6.97
CA PHE A 388 4.55 -7.94 7.54
C PHE A 388 5.50 -9.02 8.10
N GLY A 389 6.82 -8.85 7.96
CA GLY A 389 7.80 -9.82 8.48
C GLY A 389 7.79 -11.18 7.79
N SER A 390 7.26 -11.26 6.57
CA SER A 390 7.09 -12.51 5.81
C SER A 390 8.43 -13.21 5.54
N SER A 391 8.36 -14.54 5.44
CA SER A 391 9.52 -15.42 5.19
C SER A 391 9.76 -15.67 3.69
N TRP A 392 10.83 -16.38 3.37
CA TRP A 392 11.20 -16.83 2.03
C TRP A 392 10.04 -17.49 1.25
N ASN A 393 9.27 -18.35 1.92
CA ASN A 393 8.19 -19.09 1.26
C ASN A 393 7.07 -18.18 0.79
N ALA A 394 6.75 -17.12 1.53
CA ALA A 394 5.71 -16.19 1.18
C ALA A 394 6.07 -15.37 -0.07
N ILE A 395 7.33 -14.93 -0.19
CA ILE A 395 7.78 -14.09 -1.31
C ILE A 395 8.37 -14.89 -2.49
N SER A 396 8.31 -16.22 -2.46
CA SER A 396 8.97 -17.07 -3.46
C SER A 396 8.46 -16.82 -4.89
N TYR A 397 7.16 -16.57 -5.06
CA TYR A 397 6.57 -16.22 -6.34
C TYR A 397 7.14 -14.90 -6.86
N ASP A 398 7.11 -13.85 -6.05
CA ASP A 398 7.62 -12.53 -6.41
C ASP A 398 9.13 -12.55 -6.69
N LEU A 399 9.88 -13.35 -5.93
CA LEU A 399 11.31 -13.53 -6.14
C LEU A 399 11.59 -14.17 -7.50
N ILE A 400 10.95 -15.30 -7.82
CA ILE A 400 11.18 -16.03 -9.07
C ILE A 400 10.74 -15.15 -10.25
N THR A 401 9.55 -14.55 -10.18
CA THR A 401 9.01 -13.73 -11.26
C THR A 401 9.86 -12.48 -11.50
N SER A 402 10.28 -11.79 -10.43
CA SER A 402 11.16 -10.62 -10.57
C SER A 402 12.51 -10.97 -11.18
N VAL A 403 13.11 -12.11 -10.81
CA VAL A 403 14.39 -12.57 -11.41
C VAL A 403 14.20 -12.88 -12.90
N MET A 404 13.13 -13.61 -13.27
CA MET A 404 12.85 -13.94 -14.67
C MET A 404 12.65 -12.68 -15.53
N LEU A 405 11.81 -11.75 -15.06
CA LEU A 405 11.53 -10.52 -15.79
C LEU A 405 12.77 -9.62 -15.86
N THR A 406 13.55 -9.53 -14.79
CA THR A 406 14.82 -8.81 -14.78
C THR A 406 15.80 -9.38 -15.80
N ALA A 407 15.92 -10.70 -15.88
CA ALA A 407 16.78 -11.35 -16.86
C ALA A 407 16.34 -11.04 -18.31
N ILE A 408 15.03 -11.08 -18.58
CA ILE A 408 14.46 -10.74 -19.89
C ILE A 408 14.79 -9.29 -20.26
N ILE A 409 14.50 -8.33 -19.39
CA ILE A 409 14.76 -6.90 -19.63
C ILE A 409 16.26 -6.66 -19.78
N PHE A 410 17.10 -7.35 -19.00
CA PHE A 410 18.55 -7.25 -19.09
C PHE A 410 19.08 -7.73 -20.44
N VAL A 411 18.61 -8.87 -20.94
CA VAL A 411 18.98 -9.38 -22.27
C VAL A 411 18.55 -8.41 -23.37
N ILE A 412 17.32 -7.90 -23.28
CA ILE A 412 16.81 -6.88 -24.23
C ILE A 412 17.70 -5.63 -24.21
N GLY A 413 18.00 -5.11 -23.01
CA GLY A 413 18.88 -3.95 -22.85
C GLY A 413 20.28 -4.17 -23.44
N LEU A 414 20.88 -5.31 -23.13
CA LEU A 414 22.18 -5.72 -23.65
C LEU A 414 22.20 -5.76 -25.18
N VAL A 415 21.21 -6.41 -25.79
CA VAL A 415 21.10 -6.58 -27.26
C VAL A 415 20.86 -5.22 -27.93
N LEU A 416 19.94 -4.41 -27.42
CA LEU A 416 19.62 -3.10 -27.99
C LEU A 416 20.82 -2.14 -27.88
N PHE A 417 21.45 -2.07 -26.69
CA PHE A 417 22.60 -1.20 -26.49
C PHE A 417 23.78 -1.64 -27.34
N SER A 418 24.07 -2.94 -27.39
CA SER A 418 25.14 -3.49 -28.23
C SER A 418 24.91 -3.20 -29.70
N ARG A 419 23.68 -3.40 -30.21
CA ARG A 419 23.35 -3.19 -31.62
C ARG A 419 23.39 -1.72 -32.01
N ASN A 420 22.75 -0.85 -31.19
CA ASN A 420 22.51 0.55 -31.56
C ASN A 420 23.71 1.47 -31.24
N ARG A 421 24.57 1.09 -30.24
CA ARG A 421 25.67 1.95 -29.79
C ARG A 421 27.05 1.38 -30.01
N LEU A 422 27.19 0.08 -29.92
CA LEU A 422 28.50 -0.55 -30.07
C LEU A 422 28.79 -0.99 -31.51
N LYS A 423 27.77 -1.40 -32.29
CA LYS A 423 27.90 -1.83 -33.68
C LYS A 423 27.64 -0.72 -34.73
N ALA A 424 26.76 0.24 -34.41
CA ALA A 424 26.37 1.29 -35.37
C ALA A 424 27.48 2.30 -35.70
N GLU A 425 28.62 2.26 -34.99
CA GLU A 425 29.79 3.10 -35.27
C GLU A 425 30.92 2.31 -35.99
N SER A 426 30.63 1.13 -36.54
CA SER A 426 31.51 0.37 -37.43
C SER A 426 31.11 0.61 -38.89
#